data_9432be74ba3c9e68bc7bbc6beab0ae41
#
_entry.id   9432be74ba3c9e68bc7bbc6beab0ae41
#
_cell.length_a   1.000
_cell.length_b   1.000
_cell.length_c   1.000
_cell.angle_alpha   90.00
_cell.angle_beta   90.00
_cell.angle_gamma   90.00
#
_symmetry.space_group_name_H-M   'P 1'
#
loop_
_entity.id
_entity.type
_entity.pdbx_description
1 polymer ?
#
loop_
_entity_poly.entity_id
_entity_poly.type
_entity_poly.pdbx_seq_one_letter_code
_entity_poly.pdbx_strand_id
1 'polypeptide(L)'
;MFLQGKKILIMGIRNKWSIAFGIAKSAYENGAQLLFTYMGEDNKDKIEELISEFKGAKAYVCDGASEDEIVKETFEKIKAENGKIDGIVHAIAHANTEDLHHDFINTSKEGYSHAVDVSAYSFVLVARLAKEMEMLNENASLLTLTYHGSRQVIEGYNVMGVAKAALETSVRYLTENLGKEG
;
A
#
# COMPACT_ATOMS: atom_id res chain seq x y z
N MET A 1 8.18 22.82 7.64
CA MET A 1 7.24 21.72 7.37
C MET A 1 7.97 20.41 7.63
N PHE A 2 7.32 19.48 8.32
CA PHE A 2 7.95 18.25 8.80
C PHE A 2 8.46 17.32 7.67
N LEU A 3 7.73 17.27 6.54
CA LEU A 3 8.07 16.47 5.37
C LEU A 3 8.62 17.29 4.19
N GLN A 4 9.14 18.47 4.43
CA GLN A 4 9.66 19.34 3.39
C GLN A 4 10.74 18.65 2.55
N GLY A 5 10.51 18.54 1.24
CA GLY A 5 11.42 17.90 0.30
C GLY A 5 11.40 16.36 0.30
N LYS A 6 10.59 15.74 1.16
CA LYS A 6 10.41 14.29 1.19
C LYS A 6 9.50 13.82 0.06
N LYS A 7 9.83 12.71 -0.57
CA LYS A 7 9.03 12.05 -1.61
C LYS A 7 8.34 10.84 -1.01
N ILE A 8 7.02 10.82 -1.06
CA ILE A 8 6.20 9.76 -0.48
C ILE A 8 5.38 9.08 -1.58
N LEU A 9 5.55 7.77 -1.74
CA LEU A 9 4.71 6.93 -2.59
C LEU A 9 3.51 6.43 -1.79
N ILE A 10 2.32 6.73 -2.24
CA ILE A 10 1.06 6.27 -1.64
C ILE A 10 0.40 5.30 -2.59
N MET A 11 0.34 4.04 -2.20
CA MET A 11 -0.21 2.95 -3.00
C MET A 11 -1.67 2.69 -2.64
N GLY A 12 -2.50 2.47 -3.66
CA GLY A 12 -3.91 2.12 -3.47
C GLY A 12 -4.85 3.32 -3.30
N ILE A 13 -4.53 4.48 -3.87
CA ILE A 13 -5.48 5.60 -3.89
C ILE A 13 -6.68 5.26 -4.77
N ARG A 14 -7.88 5.57 -4.30
CA ARG A 14 -9.13 5.24 -5.00
C ARG A 14 -10.11 6.40 -5.11
N ASN A 15 -10.28 7.17 -4.05
CA ASN A 15 -11.22 8.29 -3.98
C ASN A 15 -10.90 9.18 -2.77
N LYS A 16 -11.57 10.33 -2.68
CA LYS A 16 -11.38 11.31 -1.60
C LYS A 16 -11.80 10.85 -0.19
N TRP A 17 -12.50 9.74 -0.09
CA TRP A 17 -12.93 9.15 1.18
C TRP A 17 -11.97 8.08 1.69
N SER A 18 -11.00 7.68 0.86
CA SER A 18 -10.00 6.68 1.26
C SER A 18 -9.05 7.22 2.32
N ILE A 19 -8.61 6.34 3.21
CA ILE A 19 -7.56 6.68 4.21
C ILE A 19 -6.30 7.15 3.49
N ALA A 20 -5.96 6.53 2.35
CA ALA A 20 -4.84 6.94 1.49
C ALA A 20 -4.92 8.43 1.11
N PHE A 21 -6.10 8.93 0.77
CA PHE A 21 -6.29 10.33 0.45
C PHE A 21 -6.09 11.25 1.66
N GLY A 22 -6.61 10.86 2.83
CA GLY A 22 -6.39 11.60 4.08
C GLY A 22 -4.90 11.68 4.45
N ILE A 23 -4.17 10.58 4.28
CA ILE A 23 -2.71 10.54 4.48
C ILE A 23 -2.00 11.44 3.45
N ALA A 24 -2.40 11.36 2.17
CA ALA A 24 -1.86 12.20 1.11
C ALA A 24 -1.99 13.70 1.45
N LYS A 25 -3.19 14.11 1.86
CA LYS A 25 -3.47 15.50 2.23
C LYS A 25 -2.57 15.96 3.38
N SER A 26 -2.49 15.18 4.44
CA SER A 26 -1.63 15.49 5.58
C SER A 26 -0.15 15.56 5.19
N ALA A 27 0.34 14.62 4.38
CA ALA A 27 1.72 14.63 3.92
C ALA A 27 2.03 15.85 3.03
N TYR A 28 1.13 16.19 2.12
CA TYR A 28 1.27 17.36 1.24
C TYR A 28 1.27 18.68 2.03
N GLU A 29 0.37 18.85 2.98
CA GLU A 29 0.31 20.02 3.87
C GLU A 29 1.59 20.17 4.71
N ASN A 30 2.30 19.07 4.95
CA ASN A 30 3.60 19.05 5.61
C ASN A 30 4.81 19.14 4.66
N GLY A 31 4.59 19.39 3.38
CA GLY A 31 5.63 19.72 2.40
C GLY A 31 6.17 18.53 1.60
N ALA A 32 5.53 17.37 1.67
CA ALA A 32 5.91 16.20 0.87
C ALA A 32 5.58 16.40 -0.61
N GLN A 33 6.43 15.85 -1.47
CA GLN A 33 6.11 15.55 -2.87
C GLN A 33 5.42 14.18 -2.92
N LEU A 34 4.27 14.10 -3.58
CA LEU A 34 3.46 12.89 -3.60
C LEU A 34 3.56 12.15 -4.93
N LEU A 35 3.70 10.83 -4.81
CA LEU A 35 3.60 9.87 -5.89
C LEU A 35 2.49 8.88 -5.51
N PHE A 36 1.74 8.42 -6.50
CA PHE A 36 0.61 7.52 -6.26
C PHE A 36 0.66 6.30 -7.14
N THR A 37 0.14 5.17 -6.63
CA THR A 37 -0.29 4.07 -7.48
C THR A 37 -1.78 3.82 -7.31
N TYR A 38 -2.42 3.37 -8.39
CA TYR A 38 -3.83 3.03 -8.43
C TYR A 38 -4.08 1.82 -9.34
N MET A 39 -5.17 1.10 -9.11
CA MET A 39 -5.54 -0.09 -9.86
C MET A 39 -6.40 0.28 -11.08
N GLY A 40 -6.05 -0.29 -12.24
CA GLY A 40 -6.84 -0.27 -13.48
C GLY A 40 -6.72 1.03 -14.28
N GLU A 41 -6.40 0.89 -15.56
CA GLU A 41 -6.30 2.01 -16.52
C GLU A 41 -7.60 2.82 -16.64
N ASP A 42 -8.74 2.17 -16.50
CA ASP A 42 -10.06 2.82 -16.56
C ASP A 42 -10.30 3.86 -15.46
N ASN A 43 -9.48 3.86 -14.43
CA ASN A 43 -9.54 4.82 -13.34
C ASN A 43 -8.65 6.05 -13.54
N LYS A 44 -7.87 6.10 -14.63
CA LYS A 44 -6.87 7.14 -14.86
C LYS A 44 -7.42 8.56 -14.70
N ASP A 45 -8.44 8.91 -15.46
CA ASP A 45 -8.99 10.27 -15.46
C ASP A 45 -9.51 10.68 -14.08
N LYS A 46 -10.18 9.75 -13.38
CA LYS A 46 -10.68 9.99 -12.01
C LYS A 46 -9.55 10.21 -11.00
N ILE A 47 -8.46 9.47 -11.17
CA ILE A 47 -7.31 9.60 -10.26
C ILE A 47 -6.52 10.87 -10.58
N GLU A 48 -6.33 11.21 -11.85
CA GLU A 48 -5.70 12.46 -12.27
C GLU A 48 -6.47 13.68 -11.75
N GLU A 49 -7.81 13.67 -11.86
CA GLU A 49 -8.66 14.68 -11.25
C GLU A 49 -8.49 14.72 -9.72
N LEU A 50 -8.53 13.56 -9.07
CA LEU A 50 -8.42 13.45 -7.60
C LEU A 50 -7.10 14.02 -7.08
N ILE A 51 -5.98 13.74 -7.75
CA ILE A 51 -4.65 14.19 -7.31
C ILE A 51 -4.29 15.60 -7.79
N SER A 52 -5.10 16.22 -8.63
CA SER A 52 -4.86 17.57 -9.17
C SER A 52 -4.73 18.64 -8.08
N GLU A 53 -5.34 18.42 -6.92
CA GLU A 53 -5.20 19.29 -5.75
C GLU A 53 -3.80 19.24 -5.09
N PHE A 54 -2.98 18.24 -5.43
CA PHE A 54 -1.61 18.10 -4.94
C PHE A 54 -0.63 18.54 -6.03
N LYS A 55 -0.20 19.78 -5.99
CA LYS A 55 0.68 20.35 -7.03
C LYS A 55 1.96 19.52 -7.20
N GLY A 56 2.19 19.04 -8.42
CA GLY A 56 3.37 18.26 -8.78
C GLY A 56 3.26 16.77 -8.46
N ALA A 57 2.11 16.30 -7.99
CA ALA A 57 1.86 14.88 -7.80
C ALA A 57 1.83 14.12 -9.13
N LYS A 58 2.27 12.86 -9.10
CA LYS A 58 2.20 11.94 -10.23
C LYS A 58 1.50 10.65 -9.82
N ALA A 59 0.80 10.02 -10.74
CA ALA A 59 0.16 8.73 -10.52
C ALA A 59 0.59 7.70 -11.58
N TYR A 60 0.68 6.45 -11.15
CA TYR A 60 1.08 5.31 -11.95
C TYR A 60 0.07 4.18 -11.80
N VAL A 61 -0.29 3.56 -12.92
CA VAL A 61 -1.12 2.35 -12.85
C VAL A 61 -0.29 1.22 -12.27
N CYS A 62 -0.76 0.63 -11.20
CA CYS A 62 -0.17 -0.54 -10.60
C CYS A 62 -1.17 -1.17 -9.63
N ASP A 63 -1.54 -2.40 -9.89
CA ASP A 63 -2.14 -3.24 -8.88
C ASP A 63 -1.01 -3.81 -8.03
N GLY A 64 -0.89 -3.32 -6.80
CA GLY A 64 0.19 -3.72 -5.89
C GLY A 64 0.10 -5.16 -5.39
N ALA A 65 -0.95 -5.88 -5.78
CA ALA A 65 -1.14 -7.31 -5.54
C ALA A 65 -1.01 -8.13 -6.85
N SER A 66 -0.53 -7.52 -7.91
CA SER A 66 -0.22 -8.19 -9.18
C SER A 66 1.05 -9.03 -9.08
N GLU A 67 1.38 -9.71 -10.16
CA GLU A 67 2.64 -10.44 -10.33
C GLU A 67 3.84 -9.51 -10.09
N ASP A 68 4.91 -10.08 -9.57
CA ASP A 68 6.15 -9.38 -9.19
C ASP A 68 6.67 -8.47 -10.31
N GLU A 69 6.62 -8.94 -11.57
CA GLU A 69 7.09 -8.22 -12.74
C GLU A 69 6.34 -6.91 -12.96
N ILE A 70 5.02 -6.91 -12.80
CA ILE A 70 4.18 -5.71 -13.01
C ILE A 70 4.50 -4.64 -11.96
N VAL A 71 4.64 -5.05 -10.71
CA VAL A 71 5.01 -4.13 -9.63
C VAL A 71 6.42 -3.60 -9.84
N LYS A 72 7.34 -4.47 -10.26
CA LYS A 72 8.73 -4.12 -10.57
C LYS A 72 8.83 -3.10 -11.69
N GLU A 73 8.17 -3.32 -12.83
CA GLU A 73 8.16 -2.37 -13.95
C GLU A 73 7.66 -0.99 -13.53
N THR A 74 6.60 -0.96 -12.72
CA THR A 74 6.09 0.32 -12.19
C THR A 74 7.12 1.00 -11.28
N PHE A 75 7.81 0.25 -10.43
CA PHE A 75 8.82 0.79 -9.56
C PHE A 75 10.06 1.28 -10.33
N GLU A 76 10.46 0.58 -11.39
CA GLU A 76 11.51 1.03 -12.32
C GLU A 76 11.16 2.40 -12.92
N LYS A 77 9.94 2.55 -13.40
CA LYS A 77 9.43 3.81 -13.95
C LYS A 77 9.42 4.92 -12.89
N ILE A 78 8.89 4.64 -11.70
CA ILE A 78 8.87 5.62 -10.59
C ILE A 78 10.29 6.07 -10.25
N LYS A 79 11.24 5.13 -10.13
CA LYS A 79 12.63 5.42 -9.80
C LYS A 79 13.32 6.24 -10.91
N ALA A 80 13.11 5.87 -12.16
CA ALA A 80 13.69 6.58 -13.32
C ALA A 80 13.22 8.03 -13.40
N GLU A 81 11.94 8.29 -13.11
CA GLU A 81 11.35 9.61 -13.23
C GLU A 81 11.55 10.51 -11.99
N ASN A 82 11.71 9.91 -10.81
CA ASN A 82 11.68 10.66 -9.54
C ASN A 82 12.93 10.43 -8.67
N GLY A 83 13.78 9.48 -9.01
CA GLY A 83 14.90 9.06 -8.16
C GLY A 83 14.43 8.26 -6.94
N LYS A 84 15.25 8.24 -5.90
CA LYS A 84 14.91 7.58 -4.63
C LYS A 84 13.81 8.34 -3.89
N ILE A 85 13.05 7.60 -3.07
CA ILE A 85 11.92 8.09 -2.27
C ILE A 85 12.19 7.93 -0.77
N ASP A 86 11.46 8.68 0.05
CA ASP A 86 11.65 8.72 1.50
C ASP A 86 10.60 7.92 2.27
N GLY A 87 9.58 7.45 1.59
CA GLY A 87 8.58 6.60 2.23
C GLY A 87 7.59 5.97 1.27
N ILE A 88 7.03 4.85 1.70
CA ILE A 88 5.94 4.16 1.03
C ILE A 88 4.79 3.99 2.02
N VAL A 89 3.60 4.40 1.62
CA VAL A 89 2.35 4.12 2.32
C VAL A 89 1.59 3.06 1.52
N HIS A 90 1.56 1.85 2.05
CA HIS A 90 0.82 0.74 1.49
C HIS A 90 -0.61 0.73 2.03
N ALA A 91 -1.55 1.26 1.24
CA ALA A 91 -2.97 1.35 1.60
C ALA A 91 -3.82 0.39 0.75
N ILE A 92 -3.35 -0.85 0.60
CA ILE A 92 -3.97 -1.89 -0.21
C ILE A 92 -4.53 -2.97 0.70
N ALA A 93 -5.77 -3.35 0.48
CA ALA A 93 -6.41 -4.51 1.11
C ALA A 93 -7.66 -4.88 0.32
N HIS A 94 -7.91 -6.18 0.17
CA HIS A 94 -9.12 -6.69 -0.45
C HIS A 94 -9.46 -8.09 0.07
N ALA A 95 -10.75 -8.36 0.20
CA ALA A 95 -11.32 -9.69 0.36
C ALA A 95 -12.63 -9.75 -0.42
N ASN A 96 -13.04 -10.94 -0.86
CA ASN A 96 -14.32 -11.12 -1.52
C ASN A 96 -15.45 -10.81 -0.53
N THR A 97 -16.47 -10.12 -1.00
CA THR A 97 -17.62 -9.72 -0.16
C THR A 97 -18.29 -10.92 0.50
N GLU A 98 -18.42 -12.05 -0.21
CA GLU A 98 -19.01 -13.27 0.32
C GLU A 98 -18.23 -13.80 1.53
N ASP A 99 -16.89 -13.79 1.48
CA ASP A 99 -16.02 -14.26 2.57
C ASP A 99 -16.06 -13.35 3.82
N LEU A 100 -16.68 -12.17 3.72
CA LEU A 100 -16.90 -11.26 4.85
C LEU A 100 -18.25 -11.44 5.53
N HIS A 101 -19.28 -11.94 4.82
CA HIS A 101 -20.66 -11.89 5.28
C HIS A 101 -21.26 -13.23 5.68
N HIS A 102 -20.58 -14.36 5.43
CA HIS A 102 -21.03 -15.68 5.94
C HIS A 102 -20.21 -16.09 7.16
N ASP A 103 -20.58 -17.22 7.78
CA ASP A 103 -19.81 -17.78 8.88
C ASP A 103 -18.38 -18.07 8.45
N PHE A 104 -17.41 -17.69 9.27
CA PHE A 104 -15.98 -17.84 8.97
C PHE A 104 -15.58 -19.27 8.59
N ILE A 105 -16.24 -20.28 9.18
CA ILE A 105 -15.98 -21.70 8.87
C ILE A 105 -16.25 -22.06 7.40
N ASN A 106 -17.05 -21.25 6.70
CA ASN A 106 -17.39 -21.44 5.29
C ASN A 106 -16.48 -20.67 4.32
N THR A 107 -15.43 -20.02 4.83
CA THR A 107 -14.46 -19.30 4.00
C THR A 107 -13.80 -20.27 3.01
N SER A 108 -13.84 -19.94 1.72
CA SER A 108 -13.22 -20.75 0.69
C SER A 108 -11.69 -20.69 0.78
N LYS A 109 -11.01 -21.72 0.27
CA LYS A 109 -9.55 -21.72 0.16
C LYS A 109 -9.07 -20.56 -0.73
N GLU A 110 -9.76 -20.33 -1.83
CA GLU A 110 -9.48 -19.29 -2.81
C GLU A 110 -9.64 -17.91 -2.17
N GLY A 111 -10.76 -17.65 -1.48
CA GLY A 111 -11.02 -16.38 -0.81
C GLY A 111 -10.06 -16.12 0.36
N TYR A 112 -9.71 -17.17 1.11
CA TYR A 112 -8.68 -17.07 2.16
C TYR A 112 -7.32 -16.70 1.58
N SER A 113 -6.88 -17.41 0.53
CA SER A 113 -5.60 -17.13 -0.12
C SER A 113 -5.56 -15.73 -0.72
N HIS A 114 -6.61 -15.33 -1.43
CA HIS A 114 -6.75 -14.00 -2.02
C HIS A 114 -6.67 -12.89 -0.96
N ALA A 115 -7.40 -13.01 0.14
CA ALA A 115 -7.40 -11.99 1.20
C ALA A 115 -6.01 -11.81 1.82
N VAL A 116 -5.29 -12.92 2.08
CA VAL A 116 -3.93 -12.88 2.65
C VAL A 116 -2.92 -12.36 1.62
N ASP A 117 -3.02 -12.80 0.38
CA ASP A 117 -2.14 -12.36 -0.70
C ASP A 117 -2.24 -10.85 -0.92
N VAL A 118 -3.44 -10.35 -1.19
CA VAL A 118 -3.66 -8.92 -1.48
C VAL A 118 -3.43 -8.03 -0.26
N SER A 119 -3.77 -8.50 0.96
CA SER A 119 -3.80 -7.61 2.13
C SER A 119 -2.61 -7.77 3.08
N ALA A 120 -1.74 -8.77 2.85
CA ALA A 120 -0.56 -9.01 3.66
C ALA A 120 0.70 -9.23 2.82
N TYR A 121 0.69 -10.20 1.88
CA TYR A 121 1.88 -10.52 1.09
C TYR A 121 2.28 -9.37 0.17
N SER A 122 1.33 -8.64 -0.41
CA SER A 122 1.62 -7.47 -1.25
C SER A 122 2.53 -6.44 -0.55
N PHE A 123 2.42 -6.27 0.77
CA PHE A 123 3.33 -5.39 1.52
C PHE A 123 4.76 -5.97 1.60
N VAL A 124 4.88 -7.29 1.73
CA VAL A 124 6.19 -7.97 1.71
C VAL A 124 6.84 -7.83 0.33
N LEU A 125 6.06 -8.02 -0.74
CA LEU A 125 6.50 -7.82 -2.12
C LEU A 125 7.01 -6.40 -2.35
N VAL A 126 6.22 -5.40 -1.97
CA VAL A 126 6.57 -3.98 -2.09
C VAL A 126 7.87 -3.65 -1.35
N ALA A 127 8.02 -4.13 -0.11
CA ALA A 127 9.23 -3.90 0.69
C ALA A 127 10.46 -4.57 0.06
N ARG A 128 10.31 -5.81 -0.44
CA ARG A 128 11.36 -6.55 -1.14
C ARG A 128 11.83 -5.81 -2.39
N LEU A 129 10.91 -5.47 -3.28
CA LEU A 129 11.24 -4.80 -4.54
C LEU A 129 11.83 -3.41 -4.30
N ALA A 130 11.30 -2.64 -3.35
CA ALA A 130 11.84 -1.34 -3.01
C ALA A 130 13.29 -1.42 -2.52
N LYS A 131 13.65 -2.48 -1.78
CA LYS A 131 15.04 -2.75 -1.36
C LYS A 131 15.89 -3.21 -2.53
N GLU A 132 15.50 -4.29 -3.25
CA GLU A 132 16.27 -4.86 -4.36
C GLU A 132 16.59 -3.84 -5.45
N MET A 133 15.67 -2.93 -5.69
CA MET A 133 15.81 -1.86 -6.68
C MET A 133 16.48 -0.60 -6.14
N GLU A 134 16.91 -0.59 -4.87
CA GLU A 134 17.50 0.59 -4.23
C GLU A 134 16.63 1.87 -4.39
N MET A 135 15.32 1.73 -4.25
CA MET A 135 14.38 2.84 -4.39
C MET A 135 14.38 3.80 -3.20
N LEU A 136 14.82 3.32 -2.03
CA LEU A 136 14.67 4.03 -0.78
C LEU A 136 15.89 4.89 -0.47
N ASN A 137 15.64 6.08 0.05
CA ASN A 137 16.67 6.88 0.73
C ASN A 137 17.00 6.22 2.09
N GLU A 138 18.15 6.59 2.64
CA GLU A 138 18.50 6.23 4.02
C GLU A 138 17.44 6.75 5.01
N ASN A 139 17.07 5.94 5.98
CA ASN A 139 15.98 6.22 6.93
C ASN A 139 14.61 6.43 6.27
N ALA A 140 14.34 5.77 5.14
CA ALA A 140 13.02 5.77 4.55
C ALA A 140 12.01 5.01 5.43
N SER A 141 10.74 5.35 5.33
CA SER A 141 9.68 4.74 6.13
C SER A 141 8.74 3.91 5.27
N LEU A 142 8.49 2.66 5.69
CA LEU A 142 7.46 1.80 5.12
C LEU A 142 6.28 1.71 6.08
N LEU A 143 5.11 2.16 5.64
CA LEU A 143 3.89 2.20 6.44
C LEU A 143 2.79 1.39 5.78
N THR A 144 2.05 0.61 6.57
CA THR A 144 0.83 -0.06 6.12
C THR A 144 -0.31 0.14 7.11
N LEU A 145 -1.53 -0.21 6.70
CA LEU A 145 -2.74 0.01 7.47
C LEU A 145 -3.29 -1.32 8.01
N THR A 146 -3.45 -1.40 9.32
CA THR A 146 -4.09 -2.55 9.99
C THR A 146 -5.42 -2.16 10.64
N TYR A 147 -6.09 -3.14 11.22
CA TYR A 147 -7.35 -2.94 11.91
C TYR A 147 -7.47 -3.86 13.12
N HIS A 148 -8.27 -3.46 14.07
CA HIS A 148 -8.50 -4.12 15.36
C HIS A 148 -8.93 -5.59 15.24
N GLY A 149 -9.56 -5.94 14.10
CA GLY A 149 -9.92 -7.31 13.75
C GLY A 149 -8.77 -8.29 13.63
N SER A 150 -7.51 -7.81 13.61
CA SER A 150 -6.31 -8.65 13.71
C SER A 150 -6.13 -9.32 15.08
N ARG A 151 -6.75 -8.76 16.13
CA ARG A 151 -6.55 -9.17 17.53
C ARG A 151 -7.83 -9.63 18.22
N GLN A 152 -8.98 -9.29 17.68
CA GLN A 152 -10.28 -9.69 18.22
C GLN A 152 -11.28 -9.93 17.11
N VAL A 153 -12.29 -10.74 17.40
CA VAL A 153 -13.37 -11.00 16.42
C VAL A 153 -14.21 -9.73 16.24
N ILE A 154 -14.33 -9.32 14.99
CA ILE A 154 -15.21 -8.23 14.56
C ILE A 154 -16.22 -8.83 13.58
N GLU A 155 -17.50 -8.70 13.88
CA GLU A 155 -18.58 -9.17 13.01
C GLU A 155 -18.46 -8.55 11.60
N GLY A 156 -18.59 -9.38 10.57
CA GLY A 156 -18.49 -8.94 9.18
C GLY A 156 -17.07 -8.63 8.70
N TYR A 157 -16.04 -8.97 9.50
CA TYR A 157 -14.63 -8.76 9.08
C TYR A 157 -13.90 -10.07 8.74
N ASN A 158 -14.28 -11.17 9.34
CA ASN A 158 -13.92 -12.57 9.01
C ASN A 158 -12.46 -12.74 8.53
N VAL A 159 -12.29 -13.22 7.30
CA VAL A 159 -10.98 -13.54 6.71
C VAL A 159 -10.04 -12.32 6.66
N MET A 160 -10.58 -11.12 6.60
CA MET A 160 -9.76 -9.91 6.64
C MET A 160 -9.06 -9.75 8.01
N GLY A 161 -9.65 -10.22 9.09
CA GLY A 161 -9.00 -10.27 10.41
C GLY A 161 -7.74 -11.13 10.38
N VAL A 162 -7.81 -12.29 9.73
CA VAL A 162 -6.64 -13.18 9.52
C VAL A 162 -5.58 -12.49 8.67
N ALA A 163 -5.98 -11.87 7.55
CA ALA A 163 -5.06 -11.14 6.68
C ALA A 163 -4.36 -9.99 7.42
N LYS A 164 -5.07 -9.24 8.28
CA LYS A 164 -4.46 -8.17 9.07
C LYS A 164 -3.52 -8.69 10.17
N ALA A 165 -3.81 -9.85 10.75
CA ALA A 165 -2.88 -10.50 11.69
C ALA A 165 -1.60 -10.95 10.98
N ALA A 166 -1.71 -11.52 9.78
CA ALA A 166 -0.58 -11.86 8.93
C ALA A 166 0.24 -10.62 8.56
N LEU A 167 -0.42 -9.51 8.16
CA LEU A 167 0.22 -8.24 7.87
C LEU A 167 1.02 -7.70 9.06
N GLU A 168 0.43 -7.65 10.25
CA GLU A 168 1.13 -7.18 11.47
C GLU A 168 2.35 -8.04 11.79
N THR A 169 2.27 -9.35 11.57
CA THR A 169 3.41 -10.23 11.77
C THR A 169 4.47 -10.00 10.70
N SER A 170 4.09 -9.82 9.45
CA SER A 170 5.01 -9.49 8.36
C SER A 170 5.78 -8.20 8.62
N VAL A 171 5.13 -7.16 9.15
CA VAL A 171 5.80 -5.91 9.56
C VAL A 171 6.93 -6.20 10.55
N ARG A 172 6.68 -7.04 11.57
CA ARG A 172 7.72 -7.37 12.57
C ARG A 172 8.94 -8.06 11.95
N TYR A 173 8.72 -9.02 11.03
CA TYR A 173 9.82 -9.70 10.33
C TYR A 173 10.56 -8.78 9.36
N LEU A 174 9.84 -7.94 8.63
CA LEU A 174 10.45 -6.93 7.75
C LEU A 174 11.30 -5.93 8.55
N THR A 175 10.82 -5.51 9.72
CA THR A 175 11.59 -4.63 10.61
C THR A 175 12.90 -5.27 11.07
N GLU A 176 12.90 -6.56 11.41
CA GLU A 176 14.14 -7.28 11.76
C GLU A 176 15.10 -7.37 10.57
N ASN A 177 14.59 -7.55 9.36
CA ASN A 177 15.43 -7.68 8.17
C ASN A 177 15.96 -6.33 7.65
N LEU A 178 15.11 -5.30 7.62
CA LEU A 178 15.42 -4.04 6.96
C LEU A 178 15.86 -2.94 7.94
N GLY A 179 15.36 -2.96 9.18
CA GLY A 179 15.60 -1.91 10.14
C GLY A 179 17.07 -1.73 10.57
N LYS A 180 17.93 -2.69 10.27
CA LYS A 180 19.39 -2.61 10.49
C LYS A 180 20.11 -1.76 9.44
N GLU A 181 19.44 -1.49 8.36
CA GLU A 181 19.97 -0.72 7.21
C GLU A 181 19.47 0.74 7.20
N GLY A 182 18.68 1.14 8.18
CA GLY A 182 18.07 2.46 8.32
C GLY A 182 16.60 2.48 7.97
#